data_675e00171f9f6e3bf51fa2e43b85ec9f
#
_entry.id   675e00171f9f6e3bf51fa2e43b85ec9f
#
_cell.length_a   1.000
_cell.length_b   1.000
_cell.length_c   1.000
_cell.angle_alpha   90.00
_cell.angle_beta   90.00
_cell.angle_gamma   90.00
#
_symmetry.space_group_name_H-M   'P 1'
#
loop_
_entity.id
_entity.type
_entity.pdbx_description
1 polymer ?
#
loop_
_entity_poly.entity_id
_entity_poly.type
_entity_poly.pdbx_seq_one_letter_code
_entity_poly.pdbx_strand_id
1 'polypeptide(L)'
;MICVKPCFLWQSDILQGMPSKPLIPITDHTPPAEADRVFEMAAEMFRVMSAPMRLKIISSLCNGEKNVGELLDEINTTQPNMSQHLNTLYQAGVLGKRREGVQIYYRIVNDRVVTLCRALCTQIAIEADLPHV
;
A
#
# COMPACT_ATOMS: atom_id res chain seq x y z
N MET A 1 -3.97 -17.53 5.32
CA MET A 1 -2.56 -17.85 5.20
C MET A 1 -1.79 -16.57 5.02
N ILE A 2 -1.04 -16.24 5.98
CA ILE A 2 -0.31 -14.99 6.14
C ILE A 2 0.75 -14.93 5.08
N CYS A 3 0.97 -13.76 4.51
CA CYS A 3 2.07 -13.43 3.63
C CYS A 3 3.41 -13.62 4.36
N VAL A 4 3.85 -14.87 4.47
CA VAL A 4 5.10 -15.23 5.15
C VAL A 4 6.23 -15.26 4.14
N LYS A 5 6.55 -14.10 3.57
CA LYS A 5 7.96 -13.84 3.29
C LYS A 5 8.43 -12.96 4.45
N PRO A 6 9.43 -13.40 5.20
CA PRO A 6 9.91 -12.60 6.30
C PRO A 6 10.31 -11.24 5.74
N CYS A 7 9.83 -10.17 6.38
CA CYS A 7 10.24 -8.79 6.08
C CYS A 7 11.75 -8.62 6.05
N PHE A 8 12.50 -9.57 6.57
CA PHE A 8 13.95 -9.62 6.62
C PHE A 8 14.62 -9.75 5.24
N LEU A 9 14.02 -10.45 4.27
CA LEU A 9 14.54 -10.55 2.89
C LEU A 9 14.23 -9.30 2.05
N TRP A 10 13.27 -8.48 2.50
CA TRP A 10 12.90 -7.24 1.84
C TRP A 10 13.72 -6.04 2.33
N GLN A 11 14.31 -6.13 3.49
CA GLN A 11 15.18 -5.07 4.01
C GLN A 11 16.46 -4.94 3.22
N SER A 12 16.99 -6.03 2.67
CA SER A 12 18.12 -6.00 1.75
C SER A 12 17.74 -5.47 0.36
N ASP A 13 16.54 -5.78 -0.14
CA ASP A 13 16.07 -5.30 -1.44
C ASP A 13 15.64 -3.82 -1.40
N ILE A 14 15.08 -3.33 -0.30
CA ILE A 14 14.76 -1.92 -0.09
C ILE A 14 16.04 -1.07 -0.05
N LEU A 15 17.13 -1.57 0.52
CA LEU A 15 18.40 -0.86 0.59
C LEU A 15 19.19 -0.91 -0.73
N GLN A 16 18.99 -1.94 -1.57
CA GLN A 16 19.68 -2.11 -2.83
C GLN A 16 18.91 -1.65 -4.07
N GLY A 17 17.60 -1.51 -3.96
CA GLY A 17 16.69 -1.13 -5.05
C GLY A 17 16.11 0.27 -4.94
N MET A 18 16.52 1.07 -3.97
CA MET A 18 16.18 2.49 -3.98
C MET A 18 16.93 3.13 -5.14
N PRO A 19 16.22 3.68 -6.16
CA PRO A 19 16.87 4.63 -7.03
C PRO A 19 17.47 5.68 -6.12
N SER A 20 18.75 5.98 -6.32
CA SER A 20 19.45 7.05 -5.63
C SER A 20 18.95 8.45 -6.04
N LYS A 21 17.62 8.60 -6.14
CA LYS A 21 17.00 9.91 -6.07
C LYS A 21 17.08 10.30 -4.61
N PRO A 22 17.88 11.32 -4.28
CA PRO A 22 17.87 11.85 -2.94
C PRO A 22 16.41 12.13 -2.60
N LEU A 23 15.93 11.69 -1.43
CA LEU A 23 14.83 12.35 -0.76
C LEU A 23 15.14 13.83 -0.94
N ILE A 24 14.32 14.53 -1.73
CA ILE A 24 14.48 15.96 -1.88
C ILE A 24 14.42 16.47 -0.45
N PRO A 25 15.54 16.91 0.14
CA PRO A 25 15.42 17.53 1.44
C PRO A 25 14.44 18.67 1.23
N ILE A 26 13.47 18.81 2.11
CA ILE A 26 12.68 20.04 2.21
C ILE A 26 13.70 21.06 2.69
N THR A 27 14.57 21.48 1.76
CA THR A 27 15.58 22.47 2.03
C THR A 27 14.94 23.84 1.91
N ASP A 28 15.44 24.73 2.68
CA ASP A 28 15.10 26.12 2.93
C ASP A 28 14.83 27.01 1.69
N HIS A 29 14.79 26.43 0.48
CA HIS A 29 14.61 27.11 -0.80
C HIS A 29 13.38 26.63 -1.59
N THR A 30 12.57 25.69 -1.05
CA THR A 30 11.30 25.33 -1.69
C THR A 30 10.30 26.46 -1.45
N PRO A 31 9.68 27.01 -2.50
CA PRO A 31 8.63 28.01 -2.30
C PRO A 31 7.56 27.47 -1.36
N PRO A 32 7.06 28.25 -0.40
CA PRO A 32 6.10 27.78 0.60
C PRO A 32 4.87 27.08 -0.04
N ALA A 33 4.42 27.55 -1.18
CA ALA A 33 3.30 26.95 -1.91
C ALA A 33 3.59 25.52 -2.45
N GLU A 34 4.84 25.21 -2.80
CA GLU A 34 5.21 23.85 -3.24
C GLU A 34 5.36 22.90 -2.05
N ALA A 35 5.87 23.39 -0.93
CA ALA A 35 5.96 22.62 0.31
C ALA A 35 4.56 22.25 0.81
N ASP A 36 3.63 23.20 0.84
CA ASP A 36 2.24 23.00 1.24
C ASP A 36 1.56 21.95 0.36
N ARG A 37 1.80 22.00 -0.95
CA ARG A 37 1.26 21.00 -1.89
C ARG A 37 1.77 19.58 -1.60
N VAL A 38 3.02 19.43 -1.21
CA VAL A 38 3.57 18.12 -0.84
C VAL A 38 2.85 17.57 0.40
N PHE A 39 2.61 18.41 1.41
CA PHE A 39 1.89 18.01 2.61
C PHE A 39 0.43 17.66 2.33
N GLU A 40 -0.25 18.39 1.46
CA GLU A 40 -1.62 18.08 1.04
C GLU A 40 -1.70 16.72 0.34
N MET A 41 -0.79 16.45 -0.58
CA MET A 41 -0.71 15.16 -1.29
C MET A 41 -0.39 14.00 -0.33
N ALA A 42 0.51 14.21 0.63
CA ALA A 42 0.83 13.22 1.64
C ALA A 42 -0.38 12.96 2.57
N ALA A 43 -1.05 14.01 3.02
CA ALA A 43 -2.26 13.90 3.84
C ALA A 43 -3.38 13.14 3.13
N GLU A 44 -3.57 13.38 1.84
CA GLU A 44 -4.54 12.62 1.05
C GLU A 44 -4.19 11.13 0.98
N MET A 45 -2.91 10.80 0.79
CA MET A 45 -2.44 9.43 0.80
C MET A 45 -2.72 8.72 2.12
N PHE A 46 -2.42 9.38 3.24
CA PHE A 46 -2.74 8.86 4.58
C PHE A 46 -4.25 8.67 4.76
N ARG A 47 -5.07 9.60 4.31
CA ARG A 47 -6.55 9.49 4.36
C ARG A 47 -7.05 8.27 3.59
N VAL A 48 -6.50 8.03 2.41
CA VAL A 48 -6.83 6.85 1.59
C VAL A 48 -6.41 5.56 2.29
N MET A 49 -5.30 5.56 3.02
CA MET A 49 -4.81 4.38 3.74
C MET A 49 -5.47 4.17 5.11
N SER A 50 -6.17 5.14 5.66
CA SER A 50 -6.65 5.17 7.06
C SER A 50 -7.82 4.22 7.36
N ALA A 51 -7.94 3.09 6.70
CA ALA A 51 -8.93 2.06 7.00
C ALA A 51 -8.26 0.68 7.07
N PRO A 52 -8.50 -0.11 8.13
CA PRO A 52 -7.87 -1.41 8.30
C PRO A 52 -8.08 -2.35 7.09
N MET A 53 -9.26 -2.31 6.51
CA MET A 53 -9.59 -3.13 5.34
C MET A 53 -8.71 -2.76 4.13
N ARG A 54 -8.45 -1.47 3.90
CA ARG A 54 -7.60 -1.03 2.79
C ARG A 54 -6.14 -1.42 3.00
N LEU A 55 -5.64 -1.38 4.25
CA LEU A 55 -4.30 -1.87 4.58
C LEU A 55 -4.16 -3.37 4.34
N LYS A 56 -5.18 -4.17 4.69
CA LYS A 56 -5.21 -5.61 4.40
C LYS A 56 -5.17 -5.89 2.90
N ILE A 57 -5.95 -5.16 2.11
CA ILE A 57 -5.96 -5.28 0.64
C ILE A 57 -4.58 -4.94 0.06
N ILE A 58 -3.97 -3.84 0.48
CA ILE A 58 -2.63 -3.44 0.04
C ILE A 58 -1.62 -4.53 0.40
N SER A 59 -1.65 -5.04 1.62
CA SER A 59 -0.76 -6.12 2.08
C SER A 59 -0.92 -7.39 1.23
N SER A 60 -2.16 -7.78 0.94
CA SER A 60 -2.45 -8.96 0.12
C SER A 60 -1.95 -8.80 -1.33
N LEU A 61 -2.09 -7.61 -1.91
CA LEU A 61 -1.66 -7.31 -3.28
C LEU A 61 -0.14 -7.05 -3.41
N CYS A 62 0.59 -6.94 -2.31
CA CYS A 62 2.05 -6.82 -2.34
C CYS A 62 2.74 -8.04 -2.98
N ASN A 63 2.10 -9.18 -3.00
CA ASN A 63 2.64 -10.43 -3.57
C ASN A 63 2.27 -10.65 -5.04
N GLY A 64 1.53 -9.76 -5.64
CA GLY A 64 1.08 -9.85 -7.02
C GLY A 64 -0.37 -9.42 -7.19
N GLU A 65 -0.82 -9.44 -8.43
CA GLU A 65 -2.20 -9.11 -8.74
C GLU A 65 -3.16 -10.23 -8.30
N LYS A 66 -4.35 -9.85 -7.90
CA LYS A 66 -5.42 -10.75 -7.47
C LYS A 66 -6.77 -10.26 -7.95
N ASN A 67 -7.68 -11.21 -8.18
CA ASN A 67 -9.09 -10.90 -8.41
C ASN A 67 -9.88 -10.80 -7.10
N VAL A 68 -11.14 -10.39 -7.18
CA VAL A 68 -11.99 -10.20 -6.00
C VAL A 68 -12.22 -11.50 -5.23
N GLY A 69 -12.35 -12.63 -5.92
CA GLY A 69 -12.52 -13.94 -5.29
C GLY A 69 -11.32 -14.31 -4.43
N GLU A 70 -10.11 -14.19 -4.98
CA GLU A 70 -8.86 -14.48 -4.27
C GLU A 70 -8.67 -13.56 -3.04
N LEU A 71 -9.07 -12.30 -3.15
CA LEU A 71 -9.02 -11.37 -2.03
C LEU A 71 -10.04 -11.74 -0.94
N LEU A 72 -11.23 -12.23 -1.31
CA LEU A 72 -12.25 -12.68 -0.35
C LEU A 72 -11.86 -13.98 0.35
N ASP A 73 -11.07 -14.82 -0.29
CA ASP A 73 -10.53 -16.06 0.34
C ASP A 73 -9.49 -15.73 1.43
N GLU A 74 -8.77 -14.62 1.29
CA GLU A 74 -7.74 -14.19 2.25
C GLU A 74 -8.26 -13.23 3.33
N ILE A 75 -9.23 -12.40 2.97
CA ILE A 75 -9.72 -11.31 3.81
C ILE A 75 -11.19 -11.54 4.13
N ASN A 76 -11.47 -11.78 5.40
CA ASN A 76 -12.84 -12.01 5.87
C ASN A 76 -13.68 -10.72 5.78
N THR A 77 -14.45 -10.62 4.72
CA THR A 77 -15.37 -9.50 4.46
C THR A 77 -16.42 -9.89 3.42
N THR A 78 -17.41 -9.03 3.21
CA THR A 78 -18.41 -9.24 2.16
C THR A 78 -17.93 -8.71 0.81
N GLN A 79 -18.42 -9.28 -0.29
CA GLN A 79 -18.08 -8.83 -1.63
C GLN A 79 -18.43 -7.35 -1.88
N PRO A 80 -19.60 -6.82 -1.47
CA PRO A 80 -19.89 -5.40 -1.62
C PRO A 80 -18.90 -4.49 -0.87
N ASN A 81 -18.53 -4.88 0.35
CA ASN A 81 -17.54 -4.14 1.14
C ASN A 81 -16.15 -4.16 0.50
N MET A 82 -15.70 -5.33 0.05
CA MET A 82 -14.45 -5.48 -0.70
C MET A 82 -14.44 -4.59 -1.94
N SER A 83 -15.49 -4.64 -2.74
CA SER A 83 -15.61 -3.86 -3.97
C SER A 83 -15.58 -2.35 -3.71
N GLN A 84 -16.20 -1.89 -2.61
CA GLN A 84 -16.15 -0.48 -2.21
C GLN A 84 -14.73 -0.03 -1.87
N HIS A 85 -13.99 -0.81 -1.09
CA HIS A 85 -12.60 -0.48 -0.75
C HIS A 85 -11.66 -0.54 -1.96
N LEU A 86 -11.81 -1.54 -2.83
CA LEU A 86 -11.07 -1.64 -4.08
C LEU A 86 -11.33 -0.43 -4.99
N ASN A 87 -12.58 0.00 -5.10
CA ASN A 87 -12.92 1.19 -5.88
C ASN A 87 -12.30 2.46 -5.29
N THR A 88 -12.34 2.63 -3.97
CA THR A 88 -11.70 3.77 -3.29
C THR A 88 -10.20 3.83 -3.58
N LEU A 89 -9.49 2.70 -3.46
CA LEU A 89 -8.07 2.60 -3.75
C LEU A 89 -7.77 2.82 -5.24
N TYR A 90 -8.63 2.34 -6.12
CA TYR A 90 -8.49 2.55 -7.56
C TYR A 90 -8.68 4.03 -7.94
N GLN A 91 -9.72 4.69 -7.43
CA GLN A 91 -9.97 6.12 -7.69
C GLN A 91 -8.85 7.02 -7.15
N ALA A 92 -8.21 6.61 -6.06
CA ALA A 92 -7.07 7.31 -5.49
C ALA A 92 -5.73 7.05 -6.22
N GLY A 93 -5.72 6.25 -7.28
CA GLY A 93 -4.50 5.92 -8.03
C GLY A 93 -3.54 5.00 -7.27
N VAL A 94 -4.00 4.30 -6.25
CA VAL A 94 -3.21 3.30 -5.52
C VAL A 94 -3.19 1.98 -6.27
N LEU A 95 -4.35 1.58 -6.81
CA LEU A 95 -4.52 0.34 -7.58
C LEU A 95 -4.76 0.62 -9.06
N GLY A 96 -4.21 -0.24 -9.89
CA GLY A 96 -4.63 -0.47 -11.26
C GLY A 96 -5.52 -1.69 -11.34
N LYS A 97 -6.32 -1.78 -12.40
CA LYS A 97 -7.13 -2.97 -12.70
C LYS A 97 -7.00 -3.36 -14.16
N ARG A 98 -7.07 -4.66 -14.41
CA ARG A 98 -7.20 -5.20 -15.76
C ARG A 98 -8.32 -6.22 -15.80
N ARG A 99 -8.94 -6.38 -16.95
CA ARG A 99 -9.97 -7.38 -17.17
C ARG A 99 -9.39 -8.57 -17.94
N GLU A 100 -9.75 -9.75 -17.47
CA GLU A 100 -9.43 -11.00 -18.17
C GLU A 100 -10.69 -11.88 -18.17
N GLY A 101 -11.36 -11.97 -19.32
CA GLY A 101 -12.66 -12.61 -19.44
C GLY A 101 -13.72 -11.93 -18.56
N VAL A 102 -14.27 -12.68 -17.62
CA VAL A 102 -15.26 -12.19 -16.64
C VAL A 102 -14.61 -11.71 -15.34
N GLN A 103 -13.30 -11.92 -15.16
CA GLN A 103 -12.57 -11.57 -13.96
C GLN A 103 -11.92 -10.17 -14.09
N ILE A 104 -11.88 -9.46 -12.98
CA ILE A 104 -11.13 -8.21 -12.84
C ILE A 104 -10.02 -8.45 -11.84
N TYR A 105 -8.78 -8.24 -12.27
CA TYR A 105 -7.58 -8.34 -11.46
C TYR A 105 -7.13 -6.95 -11.03
N TYR A 106 -6.76 -6.83 -9.76
CA TYR A 106 -6.23 -5.62 -9.17
C TYR A 106 -4.75 -5.78 -8.86
N ARG A 107 -3.99 -4.72 -9.04
CA ARG A 107 -2.56 -4.65 -8.70
C ARG A 107 -2.23 -3.29 -8.12
N ILE A 108 -1.17 -3.22 -7.34
CA ILE A 108 -0.64 -1.95 -6.86
C ILE A 108 0.11 -1.26 -8.00
N VAL A 109 -0.14 0.03 -8.18
CA VAL A 109 0.55 0.88 -9.16
C VAL A 109 1.27 2.06 -8.49
N ASN A 110 1.11 2.23 -7.18
CA ASN A 110 1.77 3.26 -6.38
C ASN A 110 2.65 2.64 -5.31
N ASP A 111 3.93 2.50 -5.58
CA ASP A 111 4.90 1.87 -4.68
C ASP A 111 5.12 2.62 -3.37
N ARG A 112 4.82 3.92 -3.32
CA ARG A 112 4.91 4.72 -2.09
C ARG A 112 3.98 4.20 -1.01
N VAL A 113 2.79 3.76 -1.40
CA VAL A 113 1.79 3.17 -0.49
C VAL A 113 2.29 1.86 0.11
N VAL A 114 2.93 1.03 -0.69
CA VAL A 114 3.54 -0.23 -0.22
C VAL A 114 4.62 0.05 0.81
N THR A 115 5.51 0.98 0.52
CA THR A 115 6.61 1.35 1.41
C THR A 115 6.09 1.85 2.75
N LEU A 116 5.12 2.78 2.74
CA LEU A 116 4.52 3.33 3.95
C LEU A 116 3.77 2.27 4.76
N CYS A 117 2.93 1.48 4.10
CA CYS A 117 2.14 0.43 4.75
C CYS A 117 3.06 -0.59 5.45
N ARG A 118 4.09 -1.06 4.76
CA ARG A 118 5.04 -2.01 5.32
C ARG A 118 5.83 -1.43 6.49
N ALA A 119 6.40 -0.25 6.32
CA ALA A 119 7.19 0.38 7.36
C ALA A 119 6.38 0.54 8.65
N LEU A 120 5.17 1.07 8.56
CA LEU A 120 4.33 1.29 9.72
C LEU A 120 3.82 -0.02 10.34
N CYS A 121 3.30 -0.95 9.53
CA CYS A 121 2.76 -2.21 10.03
C CYS A 121 3.86 -3.09 10.67
N THR A 122 5.04 -3.13 10.08
CA THR A 122 6.18 -3.86 10.65
C THR A 122 6.62 -3.26 11.97
N GLN A 123 6.72 -1.94 12.05
CA GLN A 123 7.12 -1.26 13.28
C GLN A 123 6.13 -1.52 14.42
N ILE A 124 4.83 -1.41 14.14
CA ILE A 124 3.78 -1.69 15.13
C ILE A 124 3.83 -3.16 15.58
N ALA A 125 4.03 -4.11 14.65
CA ALA A 125 4.12 -5.52 14.98
C ALA A 125 5.31 -5.83 15.91
N ILE A 126 6.46 -5.21 15.66
CA ILE A 126 7.66 -5.35 16.50
C ILE A 126 7.41 -4.79 17.91
N GLU A 127 6.85 -3.57 18.00
CA GLU A 127 6.60 -2.90 19.28
C GLU A 127 5.53 -3.61 20.13
N ALA A 128 4.54 -4.20 19.48
CA ALA A 128 3.45 -4.91 20.13
C ALA A 128 3.73 -6.41 20.39
N ASP A 129 4.92 -6.89 20.02
CA ASP A 129 5.28 -8.34 20.05
C ASP A 129 4.22 -9.24 19.38
N LEU A 130 3.65 -8.73 18.29
CA LEU A 130 2.64 -9.43 17.50
C LEU A 130 3.30 -10.21 16.37
N PRO A 131 2.69 -11.31 15.91
CA PRO A 131 3.18 -12.01 14.72
C PRO A 131 3.15 -11.05 13.53
N HIS A 132 4.22 -11.06 12.75
CA HIS A 132 4.37 -10.19 11.59
C HIS A 132 3.26 -10.41 10.56
N VAL A 133 2.73 -9.34 10.08
CA VAL A 133 1.65 -9.31 9.06
C VAL A 133 2.24 -9.36 7.65
#